data_91d4504e14f8ee2363a21edc036feeab
#
_entry.id   91d4504e14f8ee2363a21edc036feeab
#
_cell.length_a   1.000
_cell.length_b   1.000
_cell.length_c   1.000
_cell.angle_alpha   90.00
_cell.angle_beta   90.00
_cell.angle_gamma   90.00
#
_symmetry.space_group_name_H-M   'P 1'
#
loop_
_entity.id
_entity.type
_entity.pdbx_description
1 polymer ?
#
loop_
_entity_poly.entity_id
_entity_poly.type
_entity_poly.pdbx_seq_one_letter_code
_entity_poly.pdbx_strand_id
1 'polypeptide(L)'
;MSEDNKLNANDTLSKVLAYVDSPFKLFAIVLMAVLTFAGYFIYEHKEILVGAYKESKKIPDINEDRAEDTATMLFRQTGAQFVAIFKVNQMFGTRVLYRAYTKEGREKTVEGIDVGLFSQNAANNADLIKLMENETPCSEYKEPQSEIGLWYVAQGVTFTCRTSVPPDSFRFYGQVTVGWKDRPENVDQTKTLLGIAASMLTKRGP
;
A
#
# COMPACT_ATOMS: atom_id res chain seq x y z
N MET A 1 -15.69 -41.36 -48.21
CA MET A 1 -16.92 -41.33 -47.43
C MET A 1 -16.54 -40.91 -46.02
N SER A 2 -16.71 -39.64 -45.76
CA SER A 2 -16.53 -39.05 -44.42
C SER A 2 -17.83 -38.27 -44.17
N GLU A 3 -18.74 -38.86 -43.43
CA GLU A 3 -19.93 -38.17 -42.94
C GLU A 3 -19.53 -37.29 -41.76
N ASP A 4 -19.59 -36.03 -42.00
CA ASP A 4 -19.45 -34.95 -40.99
C ASP A 4 -20.55 -35.08 -39.94
N ASN A 5 -20.15 -35.56 -38.79
CA ASN A 5 -21.00 -35.58 -37.60
C ASN A 5 -21.05 -34.13 -37.06
N LYS A 6 -21.79 -33.26 -37.75
CA LYS A 6 -22.18 -31.94 -37.22
C LYS A 6 -23.15 -32.21 -36.07
N LEU A 7 -22.59 -32.30 -34.86
CA LEU A 7 -23.36 -32.21 -33.64
C LEU A 7 -24.20 -30.94 -33.71
N ASN A 8 -25.50 -31.13 -33.97
CA ASN A 8 -26.42 -30.03 -34.13
C ASN A 8 -26.60 -29.36 -32.78
N ALA A 9 -25.91 -28.22 -32.55
CA ALA A 9 -25.93 -27.50 -31.27
C ALA A 9 -27.36 -27.23 -30.76
N ASN A 10 -28.30 -27.05 -31.70
CA ASN A 10 -29.72 -26.86 -31.38
C ASN A 10 -30.39 -28.14 -30.82
N ASP A 11 -29.99 -29.33 -31.27
CA ASP A 11 -30.53 -30.60 -30.78
C ASP A 11 -30.03 -30.91 -29.37
N THR A 12 -28.77 -30.56 -29.09
CA THR A 12 -28.18 -30.67 -27.77
C THR A 12 -28.80 -29.67 -26.79
N LEU A 13 -29.03 -28.44 -27.20
CA LEU A 13 -29.69 -27.42 -26.40
C LEU A 13 -31.13 -27.76 -26.06
N SER A 14 -31.90 -28.33 -27.04
CA SER A 14 -33.28 -28.73 -26.82
C SER A 14 -33.39 -29.94 -25.86
N LYS A 15 -32.44 -30.86 -25.91
CA LYS A 15 -32.36 -31.99 -24.96
C LYS A 15 -32.01 -31.55 -23.55
N VAL A 16 -31.09 -30.57 -23.39
CA VAL A 16 -30.76 -29.99 -22.10
C VAL A 16 -31.94 -29.22 -21.52
N LEU A 17 -32.63 -28.42 -22.33
CA LEU A 17 -33.83 -27.68 -21.91
C LEU A 17 -34.99 -28.61 -21.52
N ALA A 18 -35.17 -29.72 -22.22
CA ALA A 18 -36.18 -30.74 -21.89
C ALA A 18 -35.88 -31.46 -20.56
N TYR A 19 -34.62 -31.48 -20.12
CA TYR A 19 -34.25 -32.07 -18.82
C TYR A 19 -34.49 -31.12 -17.64
N VAL A 20 -34.69 -29.81 -17.91
CA VAL A 20 -34.89 -28.78 -16.88
C VAL A 20 -36.38 -28.69 -16.53
N ASP A 21 -36.83 -29.57 -15.65
CA ASP A 21 -38.19 -29.61 -15.13
C ASP A 21 -38.36 -28.92 -13.77
N SER A 22 -37.26 -28.37 -13.22
CA SER A 22 -37.29 -27.65 -11.97
C SER A 22 -36.26 -26.51 -11.90
N PRO A 23 -36.55 -25.41 -11.16
CA PRO A 23 -35.62 -24.31 -10.99
C PRO A 23 -34.28 -24.77 -10.39
N PHE A 24 -34.28 -25.82 -9.59
CA PHE A 24 -33.05 -26.34 -8.98
C PHE A 24 -32.14 -27.02 -10.01
N LYS A 25 -32.69 -27.76 -10.98
CA LYS A 25 -31.92 -28.39 -12.06
C LYS A 25 -31.31 -27.29 -12.97
N LEU A 26 -32.08 -26.24 -13.28
CA LEU A 26 -31.56 -25.09 -14.03
C LEU A 26 -30.38 -24.45 -13.32
N PHE A 27 -30.53 -24.20 -12.01
CA PHE A 27 -29.46 -23.62 -11.20
C PHE A 27 -28.21 -24.52 -11.19
N ALA A 28 -28.35 -25.80 -11.03
CA ALA A 28 -27.24 -26.75 -11.04
C ALA A 28 -26.50 -26.77 -12.39
N ILE A 29 -27.24 -26.73 -13.51
CA ILE A 29 -26.64 -26.67 -14.86
C ILE A 29 -25.86 -25.37 -15.06
N VAL A 30 -26.46 -24.24 -14.67
CA VAL A 30 -25.79 -22.92 -14.78
C VAL A 30 -24.54 -22.87 -13.90
N LEU A 31 -24.63 -23.38 -12.68
CA LEU A 31 -23.49 -23.44 -11.76
C LEU A 31 -22.33 -24.27 -12.35
N MET A 32 -22.66 -25.47 -12.88
CA MET A 32 -21.66 -26.33 -13.53
C MET A 32 -21.04 -25.66 -14.76
N ALA A 33 -21.84 -24.97 -15.56
CA ALA A 33 -21.31 -24.22 -16.71
C ALA A 33 -20.35 -23.09 -16.28
N VAL A 34 -20.71 -22.33 -15.23
CA VAL A 34 -19.86 -21.27 -14.66
C VAL A 34 -18.57 -21.85 -14.09
N LEU A 35 -18.63 -22.94 -13.34
CA LEU A 35 -17.44 -23.60 -12.78
C LEU A 35 -16.52 -24.14 -13.87
N THR A 36 -17.09 -24.74 -14.92
CA THR A 36 -16.32 -25.26 -16.07
C THR A 36 -15.64 -24.10 -16.81
N PHE A 37 -16.38 -23.02 -17.06
CA PHE A 37 -15.82 -21.82 -17.70
C PHE A 37 -14.72 -21.18 -16.84
N ALA A 38 -14.95 -21.04 -15.53
CA ALA A 38 -13.95 -20.50 -14.60
C ALA A 38 -12.70 -21.38 -14.55
N GLY A 39 -12.87 -22.71 -14.50
CA GLY A 39 -11.75 -23.66 -14.56
C GLY A 39 -10.95 -23.56 -15.85
N TYR A 40 -11.63 -23.47 -17.00
CA TYR A 40 -11.01 -23.27 -18.30
C TYR A 40 -10.25 -21.94 -18.36
N PHE A 41 -10.88 -20.85 -17.88
CA PHE A 41 -10.26 -19.52 -17.85
C PHE A 41 -8.99 -19.49 -16.99
N ILE A 42 -9.03 -20.09 -15.80
CA ILE A 42 -7.86 -20.20 -14.92
C ILE A 42 -6.75 -21.03 -15.58
N TYR A 43 -7.12 -22.13 -16.24
CA TYR A 43 -6.16 -23.00 -16.94
C TYR A 43 -5.49 -22.28 -18.10
N GLU A 44 -6.25 -21.59 -18.93
CA GLU A 44 -5.75 -20.85 -20.10
C GLU A 44 -4.83 -19.70 -19.69
N HIS A 45 -5.18 -19.01 -18.59
CA HIS A 45 -4.44 -17.83 -18.09
C HIS A 45 -3.51 -18.13 -16.93
N LYS A 46 -3.22 -19.40 -16.62
CA LYS A 46 -2.40 -19.80 -15.47
C LYS A 46 -1.03 -19.12 -15.42
N GLU A 47 -0.39 -18.93 -16.56
CA GLU A 47 0.94 -18.30 -16.62
C GLU A 47 0.88 -16.81 -16.26
N ILE A 48 -0.16 -16.11 -16.70
CA ILE A 48 -0.40 -14.70 -16.38
C ILE A 48 -0.74 -14.57 -14.89
N LEU A 49 -1.62 -15.43 -14.38
CA LEU A 49 -2.01 -15.42 -12.96
C LEU A 49 -0.84 -15.74 -12.03
N VAL A 50 -0.05 -16.78 -12.38
CA VAL A 50 1.15 -17.14 -11.63
C VAL A 50 2.23 -16.08 -11.77
N GLY A 51 2.38 -15.46 -12.95
CA GLY A 51 3.28 -14.32 -13.19
C GLY A 51 2.91 -13.13 -12.30
N ALA A 52 1.66 -12.70 -12.34
CA ALA A 52 1.15 -11.62 -11.50
C ALA A 52 1.32 -11.90 -9.99
N TYR A 53 1.06 -13.14 -9.56
CA TYR A 53 1.28 -13.55 -8.16
C TYR A 53 2.77 -13.53 -7.78
N LYS A 54 3.68 -13.99 -8.66
CA LYS A 54 5.12 -13.92 -8.43
C LYS A 54 5.62 -12.48 -8.41
N GLU A 55 5.10 -11.63 -9.30
CA GLU A 55 5.44 -10.21 -9.30
C GLU A 55 4.92 -9.47 -8.07
N SER A 56 3.71 -9.78 -7.60
CA SER A 56 3.17 -9.20 -6.37
C SER A 56 4.02 -9.54 -5.14
N LYS A 57 4.68 -10.71 -5.13
CA LYS A 57 5.66 -11.07 -4.08
C LYS A 57 7.01 -10.37 -4.23
N LYS A 58 7.33 -9.84 -5.41
CA LYS A 58 8.57 -9.07 -5.65
C LYS A 58 8.40 -7.58 -5.34
N ILE A 59 7.17 -7.11 -5.10
CA ILE A 59 6.93 -5.73 -4.68
C ILE A 59 7.63 -5.52 -3.33
N PRO A 60 8.56 -4.58 -3.23
CA PRO A 60 9.19 -4.24 -1.96
C PRO A 60 8.09 -3.84 -0.98
N ASP A 61 8.08 -4.45 0.19
CA ASP A 61 7.21 -4.10 1.30
C ASP A 61 8.03 -3.46 2.41
N ILE A 62 7.36 -2.86 3.38
CA ILE A 62 8.02 -2.33 4.56
C ILE A 62 8.54 -3.49 5.40
N ASN A 63 9.81 -3.39 5.81
CA ASN A 63 10.42 -4.30 6.76
C ASN A 63 9.91 -3.99 8.17
N GLU A 64 8.87 -4.70 8.59
CA GLU A 64 8.19 -4.50 9.86
C GLU A 64 9.10 -4.73 11.06
N ASP A 65 10.01 -5.72 10.96
CA ASP A 65 10.93 -6.09 12.04
C ASP A 65 11.95 -4.98 12.35
N ARG A 66 12.14 -4.05 11.41
CA ARG A 66 13.06 -2.91 11.57
C ARG A 66 12.39 -1.60 11.99
N ALA A 67 11.07 -1.60 12.17
CA ALA A 67 10.33 -0.37 12.45
C ALA A 67 10.77 0.28 13.77
N GLU A 68 10.91 -0.51 14.84
CA GLU A 68 11.32 -0.02 16.15
C GLU A 68 12.79 0.42 16.20
N ASP A 69 13.69 -0.37 15.61
CA ASP A 69 15.10 -0.01 15.49
C ASP A 69 15.28 1.31 14.73
N THR A 70 14.51 1.47 13.64
CA THR A 70 14.54 2.67 12.81
C THR A 70 14.05 3.89 13.59
N ALA A 71 12.95 3.76 14.32
CA ALA A 71 12.42 4.84 15.16
C ALA A 71 13.43 5.21 16.27
N THR A 72 14.00 4.21 16.93
CA THR A 72 15.01 4.43 18.00
C THR A 72 16.25 5.15 17.44
N MET A 73 16.73 4.76 16.26
CA MET A 73 17.84 5.44 15.60
C MET A 73 17.50 6.90 15.32
N LEU A 74 16.33 7.19 14.76
CA LEU A 74 15.90 8.54 14.46
C LEU A 74 15.76 9.40 15.72
N PHE A 75 15.18 8.88 16.80
CA PHE A 75 15.10 9.61 18.08
C PHE A 75 16.47 9.98 18.62
N ARG A 76 17.42 9.05 18.62
CA ARG A 76 18.77 9.26 19.16
C ARG A 76 19.57 10.25 18.34
N GLN A 77 19.44 10.19 17.02
CA GLN A 77 20.30 10.97 16.12
C GLN A 77 19.71 12.33 15.77
N THR A 78 18.40 12.52 15.85
CA THR A 78 17.76 13.77 15.40
C THR A 78 17.02 14.51 16.51
N GLY A 79 16.85 13.94 17.67
CA GLY A 79 16.09 14.54 18.78
C GLY A 79 14.59 14.70 18.50
N ALA A 80 14.04 13.91 17.57
CA ALA A 80 12.64 13.98 17.16
C ALA A 80 11.66 13.81 18.34
N GLN A 81 10.43 14.33 18.20
CA GLN A 81 9.33 14.11 19.14
C GLN A 81 8.52 12.87 18.78
N PHE A 82 8.32 12.62 17.49
CA PHE A 82 7.68 11.42 16.98
C PHE A 82 8.33 10.89 15.69
N VAL A 83 8.10 9.60 15.44
CA VAL A 83 8.37 8.91 14.17
C VAL A 83 7.10 8.19 13.76
N ALA A 84 6.59 8.49 12.57
CA ALA A 84 5.40 7.87 11.99
C ALA A 84 5.77 7.16 10.68
N ILE A 85 5.43 5.87 10.58
CA ILE A 85 5.70 5.01 9.43
C ILE A 85 4.37 4.66 8.78
N PHE A 86 4.21 5.03 7.52
CA PHE A 86 3.00 4.76 6.74
C PHE A 86 3.25 3.66 5.72
N LYS A 87 2.25 2.81 5.51
CA LYS A 87 2.12 1.96 4.33
C LYS A 87 1.32 2.69 3.26
N VAL A 88 1.78 2.61 2.03
CA VAL A 88 1.14 3.25 0.88
C VAL A 88 0.67 2.17 -0.09
N ASN A 89 -0.58 2.26 -0.49
CA ASN A 89 -1.14 1.48 -1.58
C ASN A 89 -1.60 2.43 -2.69
N GLN A 90 -0.77 2.56 -3.71
CA GLN A 90 -1.04 3.46 -4.84
C GLN A 90 -2.28 3.04 -5.63
N MET A 91 -2.54 1.72 -5.76
CA MET A 91 -3.69 1.20 -6.51
C MET A 91 -5.02 1.63 -5.87
N PHE A 92 -5.09 1.61 -4.53
CA PHE A 92 -6.30 2.00 -3.79
C PHE A 92 -6.28 3.45 -3.33
N GLY A 93 -5.23 4.21 -3.63
CA GLY A 93 -5.10 5.60 -3.21
C GLY A 93 -5.06 5.78 -1.69
N THR A 94 -4.57 4.78 -0.94
CA THR A 94 -4.54 4.79 0.52
C THR A 94 -3.13 5.00 1.06
N ARG A 95 -3.05 5.66 2.22
CA ARG A 95 -1.83 5.88 3.00
C ARG A 95 -2.17 5.72 4.48
N VAL A 96 -1.92 4.51 4.99
CA VAL A 96 -2.31 4.10 6.34
C VAL A 96 -1.13 4.24 7.30
N LEU A 97 -1.34 4.86 8.45
CA LEU A 97 -0.35 4.90 9.52
C LEU A 97 -0.15 3.50 10.10
N TYR A 98 0.98 2.91 9.71
CA TYR A 98 1.30 1.53 10.08
C TYR A 98 1.89 1.43 11.49
N ARG A 99 2.82 2.33 11.82
CA ARG A 99 3.47 2.42 13.15
C ARG A 99 3.69 3.86 13.53
N ALA A 100 3.42 4.16 14.78
CA ALA A 100 3.69 5.43 15.40
C ALA A 100 4.53 5.25 16.65
N TYR A 101 5.53 6.09 16.84
CA TYR A 101 6.42 6.08 17.98
C TYR A 101 6.59 7.49 18.53
N THR A 102 6.63 7.61 19.84
CA THR A 102 7.04 8.79 20.59
C THR A 102 8.30 8.47 21.43
N LYS A 103 8.80 9.42 22.18
CA LYS A 103 9.91 9.16 23.13
C LYS A 103 9.51 8.18 24.25
N GLU A 104 8.21 8.03 24.49
CA GLU A 104 7.65 7.14 25.53
C GLU A 104 7.42 5.71 25.00
N GLY A 105 7.53 5.52 23.69
CA GLY A 105 7.38 4.23 23.02
C GLY A 105 6.39 4.24 21.86
N ARG A 106 5.87 3.06 21.56
CA ARG A 106 4.93 2.86 20.46
C ARG A 106 3.52 3.34 20.80
N GLU A 107 2.96 4.20 19.98
CA GLU A 107 1.63 4.77 20.12
C GLU A 107 0.62 4.03 19.23
N LYS A 108 -0.11 3.09 19.81
CA LYS A 108 -1.03 2.21 19.08
C LYS A 108 -2.38 2.86 18.77
N THR A 109 -2.75 3.92 19.48
CA THR A 109 -4.09 4.54 19.38
C THR A 109 -4.33 5.20 18.01
N VAL A 110 -3.27 5.61 17.34
CA VAL A 110 -3.32 6.25 16.02
C VAL A 110 -2.96 5.31 14.87
N GLU A 111 -2.55 4.08 15.16
CA GLU A 111 -2.24 3.11 14.11
C GLU A 111 -3.50 2.64 13.39
N GLY A 112 -3.40 2.40 12.09
CA GLY A 112 -4.51 1.97 11.24
C GLY A 112 -5.30 3.11 10.61
N ILE A 113 -5.05 4.37 10.98
CA ILE A 113 -5.73 5.53 10.41
C ILE A 113 -5.26 5.73 8.96
N ASP A 114 -6.21 5.77 8.04
CA ASP A 114 -5.97 6.09 6.62
C ASP A 114 -6.12 7.60 6.41
N VAL A 115 -5.08 8.25 5.93
CA VAL A 115 -5.08 9.68 5.61
C VAL A 115 -5.28 9.96 4.12
N GLY A 116 -5.52 8.92 3.34
CA GLY A 116 -5.57 8.99 1.88
C GLY A 116 -4.20 9.24 1.26
N LEU A 117 -4.07 8.93 -0.03
CA LEU A 117 -2.84 9.23 -0.76
C LEU A 117 -2.80 10.71 -1.13
N PHE A 118 -3.85 11.21 -1.76
CA PHE A 118 -4.00 12.63 -2.08
C PHE A 118 -5.02 13.29 -1.15
N SER A 119 -4.83 14.57 -0.91
CA SER A 119 -5.73 15.39 -0.11
C SER A 119 -6.26 16.57 -0.92
N GLN A 120 -7.23 17.32 -0.37
CA GLN A 120 -7.70 18.56 -0.99
C GLN A 120 -6.66 19.70 -0.85
N ASN A 121 -5.62 19.52 -0.05
CA ASN A 121 -4.58 20.51 0.14
C ASN A 121 -3.47 20.36 -0.92
N ALA A 122 -3.29 21.41 -1.73
CA ALA A 122 -2.31 21.45 -2.81
C ALA A 122 -0.85 21.31 -2.30
N ALA A 123 -0.52 21.88 -1.14
CA ALA A 123 0.83 21.78 -0.56
C ALA A 123 1.15 20.33 -0.14
N ASN A 124 0.19 19.62 0.47
CA ASN A 124 0.37 18.21 0.80
C ASN A 124 0.56 17.35 -0.45
N ASN A 125 -0.15 17.64 -1.52
CA ASN A 125 0.01 16.92 -2.79
C ASN A 125 1.35 17.22 -3.45
N ALA A 126 1.83 18.46 -3.38
CA ALA A 126 3.17 18.83 -3.85
C ALA A 126 4.26 18.09 -3.09
N ASP A 127 4.16 17.99 -1.76
CA ASP A 127 5.10 17.19 -0.95
C ASP A 127 5.05 15.71 -1.31
N LEU A 128 3.86 15.17 -1.63
CA LEU A 128 3.71 13.78 -2.08
C LEU A 128 4.42 13.55 -3.42
N ILE A 129 4.31 14.48 -4.37
CA ILE A 129 5.00 14.38 -5.65
C ILE A 129 6.52 14.35 -5.42
N LYS A 130 7.04 15.24 -4.57
CA LYS A 130 8.46 15.24 -4.17
C LYS A 130 8.91 13.91 -3.57
N LEU A 131 8.07 13.29 -2.70
CA LEU A 131 8.35 11.96 -2.17
C LEU A 131 8.44 10.89 -3.26
N MET A 132 7.56 10.94 -4.27
CA MET A 132 7.60 10.02 -5.42
C MET A 132 8.85 10.25 -6.30
N GLU A 133 9.38 11.46 -6.33
CA GLU A 133 10.63 11.83 -6.98
C GLU A 133 11.88 11.55 -6.13
N ASN A 134 11.68 10.90 -4.98
CA ASN A 134 12.72 10.59 -3.99
C ASN A 134 13.36 11.84 -3.33
N GLU A 135 12.61 12.92 -3.28
CA GLU A 135 13.00 14.05 -2.46
C GLU A 135 12.56 13.84 -1.01
N THR A 136 13.21 14.55 -0.10
CA THR A 136 12.86 14.56 1.33
C THR A 136 12.32 15.94 1.70
N PRO A 137 11.01 16.21 1.49
CA PRO A 137 10.44 17.50 1.85
C PRO A 137 10.45 17.69 3.37
N CYS A 138 10.92 18.88 3.76
CA CYS A 138 10.92 19.35 5.14
C CYS A 138 10.22 20.71 5.20
N SER A 139 9.26 20.88 6.08
CA SER A 139 8.46 22.11 6.17
C SER A 139 7.95 22.36 7.59
N GLU A 140 7.59 23.60 7.85
CA GLU A 140 6.83 23.97 9.04
C GLU A 140 5.45 23.33 8.99
N TYR A 141 5.00 22.83 10.13
CA TYR A 141 3.71 22.18 10.31
C TYR A 141 2.80 23.07 11.14
N LYS A 142 1.92 23.83 10.50
CA LYS A 142 1.09 24.85 11.17
C LYS A 142 -0.38 24.48 11.25
N GLU A 143 -0.91 23.80 10.22
CA GLU A 143 -2.34 23.56 10.10
C GLU A 143 -2.63 22.06 9.92
N PRO A 144 -3.07 21.38 11.00
CA PRO A 144 -3.47 19.98 10.91
C PRO A 144 -4.76 19.83 10.07
N GLN A 145 -4.72 18.97 9.06
CA GLN A 145 -5.86 18.72 8.17
C GLN A 145 -6.40 17.29 8.26
N SER A 146 -5.87 16.51 9.19
CA SER A 146 -6.26 15.13 9.41
C SER A 146 -6.15 14.79 10.89
N GLU A 147 -6.77 13.71 11.31
CA GLU A 147 -6.67 13.18 12.67
C GLU A 147 -5.20 12.94 13.07
N ILE A 148 -4.40 12.39 12.15
CA ILE A 148 -2.96 12.23 12.34
C ILE A 148 -2.25 13.58 12.50
N GLY A 149 -2.70 14.59 11.75
CA GLY A 149 -2.18 15.94 11.88
C GLY A 149 -2.46 16.55 13.27
N LEU A 150 -3.63 16.32 13.81
CA LEU A 150 -3.96 16.72 15.18
C LEU A 150 -3.05 16.02 16.20
N TRP A 151 -2.79 14.73 15.98
CA TRP A 151 -1.85 13.98 16.82
C TRP A 151 -0.43 14.57 16.76
N TYR A 152 0.07 15.01 15.58
CA TYR A 152 1.36 15.69 15.48
C TYR A 152 1.40 16.96 16.33
N VAL A 153 0.37 17.78 16.27
CA VAL A 153 0.27 18.99 17.07
C VAL A 153 0.19 18.66 18.57
N ALA A 154 -0.53 17.61 18.96
CA ALA A 154 -0.58 17.14 20.35
C ALA A 154 0.80 16.70 20.89
N GLN A 155 1.72 16.25 20.00
CA GLN A 155 3.11 15.97 20.36
C GLN A 155 3.99 17.25 20.43
N GLY A 156 3.39 18.43 20.25
CA GLY A 156 4.08 19.71 20.27
C GLY A 156 4.95 19.97 19.03
N VAL A 157 4.64 19.33 17.92
CA VAL A 157 5.46 19.43 16.69
C VAL A 157 5.07 20.64 15.88
N THR A 158 6.09 21.41 15.45
CA THR A 158 5.95 22.56 14.53
C THR A 158 6.74 22.40 13.24
N PHE A 159 7.60 21.39 13.14
CA PHE A 159 8.42 21.13 11.95
C PHE A 159 8.45 19.64 11.64
N THR A 160 8.28 19.27 10.36
CA THR A 160 8.29 17.87 9.91
C THR A 160 9.19 17.69 8.69
N CYS A 161 9.82 16.50 8.62
CA CYS A 161 10.43 15.99 7.40
C CYS A 161 9.81 14.65 7.03
N ARG A 162 9.75 14.36 5.74
CA ARG A 162 9.15 13.13 5.20
C ARG A 162 10.09 12.51 4.18
N THR A 163 10.15 11.18 4.13
CA THR A 163 10.91 10.46 3.11
C THR A 163 10.11 9.25 2.60
N SER A 164 10.34 8.87 1.34
CA SER A 164 9.74 7.69 0.72
C SER A 164 10.42 6.41 1.19
N VAL A 165 9.67 5.31 1.20
CA VAL A 165 10.18 3.95 1.35
C VAL A 165 9.73 3.14 0.14
N PRO A 166 10.66 2.57 -0.62
CA PRO A 166 12.11 2.71 -0.58
C PRO A 166 12.58 4.14 -0.92
N PRO A 167 13.81 4.51 -0.60
CA PRO A 167 14.41 5.77 -1.02
C PRO A 167 14.88 5.65 -2.49
N ASP A 168 13.91 5.53 -3.41
CA ASP A 168 14.12 5.27 -4.83
C ASP A 168 13.03 5.97 -5.63
N SER A 169 13.39 6.61 -6.74
CA SER A 169 12.45 7.34 -7.57
C SER A 169 11.39 6.40 -8.17
N PHE A 170 10.16 6.90 -8.24
CA PHE A 170 8.99 6.20 -8.80
C PHE A 170 8.55 4.93 -8.05
N ARG A 171 9.13 4.65 -6.88
CA ARG A 171 8.69 3.59 -5.99
C ARG A 171 8.26 4.20 -4.66
N PHE A 172 7.01 4.05 -4.31
CA PHE A 172 6.45 4.66 -3.11
C PHE A 172 5.48 3.68 -2.43
N TYR A 173 6.04 2.77 -1.62
CA TYR A 173 5.26 1.75 -0.88
C TYR A 173 5.07 2.12 0.58
N GLY A 174 5.80 3.10 1.03
CA GLY A 174 5.71 3.62 2.37
C GLY A 174 6.29 5.02 2.51
N GLN A 175 6.10 5.60 3.68
CA GLN A 175 6.59 6.92 4.05
C GLN A 175 7.04 6.90 5.50
N VAL A 176 8.16 7.53 5.78
CA VAL A 176 8.55 7.89 7.14
C VAL A 176 8.33 9.38 7.31
N THR A 177 7.62 9.76 8.36
CA THR A 177 7.45 11.16 8.78
C THR A 177 8.06 11.32 10.16
N VAL A 178 8.87 12.34 10.33
CA VAL A 178 9.50 12.66 11.60
C VAL A 178 9.17 14.11 11.96
N GLY A 179 8.87 14.36 13.24
CA GLY A 179 8.46 15.68 13.72
C GLY A 179 9.33 16.19 14.86
N TRP A 180 9.54 17.50 14.89
CA TRP A 180 10.28 18.22 15.92
C TRP A 180 9.48 19.38 16.47
N LYS A 181 9.72 19.72 17.72
CA LYS A 181 9.17 20.93 18.33
C LYS A 181 9.71 22.18 17.66
N ASP A 182 11.02 22.19 17.35
CA ASP A 182 11.71 23.29 16.68
C ASP A 182 12.46 22.74 15.46
N ARG A 183 12.73 23.58 14.49
CA ARG A 183 13.47 23.19 13.28
C ARG A 183 14.85 22.64 13.66
N PRO A 184 15.26 21.46 13.18
CA PRO A 184 16.59 20.91 13.42
C PRO A 184 17.68 21.87 12.91
N GLU A 185 18.79 21.98 13.67
CA GLU A 185 19.93 22.85 13.27
C GLU A 185 20.52 22.43 11.93
N ASN A 186 20.62 21.12 11.68
CA ASN A 186 21.16 20.57 10.45
C ASN A 186 20.11 19.73 9.72
N VAL A 187 19.33 20.39 8.86
CA VAL A 187 18.28 19.75 8.06
C VAL A 187 18.85 18.77 7.04
N ASP A 188 20.02 19.03 6.46
CA ASP A 188 20.61 18.15 5.44
C ASP A 188 21.13 16.85 6.06
N GLN A 189 21.71 16.91 7.25
CA GLN A 189 22.05 15.71 8.02
C GLN A 189 20.78 14.92 8.38
N THR A 190 19.71 15.61 8.76
CA THR A 190 18.42 14.99 9.03
C THR A 190 17.87 14.25 7.81
N LYS A 191 17.93 14.85 6.62
CA LYS A 191 17.52 14.20 5.36
C LYS A 191 18.34 12.94 5.07
N THR A 192 19.66 13.01 5.30
CA THR A 192 20.54 11.83 5.14
C THR A 192 20.13 10.70 6.08
N LEU A 193 19.86 10.99 7.35
CA LEU A 193 19.40 10.01 8.33
C LEU A 193 18.04 9.43 7.97
N LEU A 194 17.13 10.23 7.42
CA LEU A 194 15.85 9.77 6.90
C LEU A 194 16.02 8.81 5.70
N GLY A 195 16.95 9.09 4.79
CA GLY A 195 17.29 8.17 3.70
C GLY A 195 17.83 6.82 4.20
N ILE A 196 18.68 6.83 5.25
CA ILE A 196 19.14 5.62 5.92
C ILE A 196 17.95 4.86 6.55
N ALA A 197 17.08 5.56 7.26
CA ALA A 197 15.88 5.01 7.86
C ALA A 197 14.97 4.34 6.82
N ALA A 198 14.74 5.01 5.69
CA ALA A 198 13.97 4.46 4.58
C ALA A 198 14.60 3.19 4.00
N SER A 199 15.94 3.17 3.89
CA SER A 199 16.68 1.99 3.44
C SER A 199 16.57 0.81 4.42
N MET A 200 16.59 1.07 5.74
CA MET A 200 16.39 0.05 6.78
C MET A 200 14.98 -0.57 6.72
N LEU A 201 13.99 0.26 6.40
CA LEU A 201 12.58 -0.15 6.27
C LEU A 201 12.27 -0.81 4.94
N THR A 202 13.17 -0.78 3.98
CA THR A 202 12.95 -1.42 2.68
C THR A 202 13.18 -2.92 2.80
N LYS A 203 12.12 -3.71 2.62
CA LYS A 203 12.24 -5.16 2.48
C LYS A 203 12.56 -5.47 1.01
N ARG A 204 13.78 -5.89 0.75
CA ARG A 204 14.13 -6.43 -0.56
C ARG A 204 13.55 -7.83 -0.65
N GLY A 205 12.75 -8.09 -1.68
CA GLY A 205 12.30 -9.45 -1.96
C GLY A 205 13.50 -10.38 -2.17
N PRO A 206 13.32 -11.67 -1.91
CA PRO A 206 14.33 -12.68 -2.15
C PRO A 206 14.71 -12.76 -3.63
#